data_cf0adbf2431b2219598e33ceeb7b4fe2
#
_entry.id   cf0adbf2431b2219598e33ceeb7b4fe2
#
_cell.length_a   1.000
_cell.length_b   1.000
_cell.length_c   1.000
_cell.angle_alpha   90.00
_cell.angle_beta   90.00
_cell.angle_gamma   90.00
#
_symmetry.space_group_name_H-M   'P 1'
#
loop_
_entity.id
_entity.type
_entity.pdbx_description
1 polymer ?
#
loop_
_entity_poly.entity_id
_entity_poly.type
_entity_poly.pdbx_seq_one_letter_code
_entity_poly.pdbx_strand_id
1 'polypeptide(L)'
;VGLEAFAHLASEFKNPERDFPRALMIGLLLAGSVYWACTVVVLHFGAYGEQMAAAASLPEIVVQLFGVQALWVACIIGYLACFASLNIYIQSFARLVWSQAQYKPESYLARLSPRHLPRNALNAVLGCCVVSTLCIYMLQINLDALIVYANGIFIMIYLLCMLAGCRLLK
;
A
#
# COMPACT_ATOMS: atom_id res chain seq x y z
N VAL A 1 -0.57 -6.50 3.57
CA VAL A 1 -0.07 -5.56 2.57
C VAL A 1 -0.03 -4.18 3.23
N GLY A 2 1.14 -3.50 3.21
CA GLY A 2 1.32 -2.16 3.78
C GLY A 2 2.35 -2.08 4.90
N LEU A 3 2.62 -3.15 5.62
CA LEU A 3 3.62 -3.20 6.68
C LEU A 3 5.03 -2.93 6.16
N GLU A 4 5.33 -3.39 4.96
CA GLU A 4 6.59 -3.16 4.27
C GLU A 4 6.86 -1.67 4.01
N ALA A 5 5.81 -0.89 3.72
CA ALA A 5 5.93 0.54 3.53
C ALA A 5 6.30 1.27 4.84
N PHE A 6 5.74 0.83 5.97
CA PHE A 6 6.05 1.39 7.29
C PHE A 6 7.47 1.06 7.76
N ALA A 7 8.01 -0.11 7.42
CA ALA A 7 9.35 -0.50 7.82
C ALA A 7 10.41 0.51 7.35
N HIS A 8 10.26 1.06 6.14
CA HIS A 8 11.17 2.07 5.60
C HIS A 8 11.01 3.46 6.24
N LEU A 9 9.90 3.68 6.94
CA LEU A 9 9.63 4.93 7.66
C LEU A 9 9.99 4.83 9.15
N ALA A 10 10.46 3.68 9.63
CA ALA A 10 10.80 3.47 11.04
C ALA A 10 11.83 4.47 11.56
N SER A 11 12.79 4.88 10.73
CA SER A 11 13.82 5.87 11.06
C SER A 11 13.30 7.31 11.28
N GLU A 12 12.06 7.59 10.89
CA GLU A 12 11.44 8.91 11.07
C GLU A 12 10.83 9.10 12.44
N PHE A 13 10.65 8.03 13.21
CA PHE A 13 10.12 8.12 14.57
C PHE A 13 11.18 8.68 15.54
N LYS A 14 10.76 9.50 16.51
CA LYS A 14 11.65 10.05 17.53
C LYS A 14 12.30 8.95 18.37
N ASN A 15 11.53 7.93 18.75
CA ASN A 15 11.98 6.75 19.47
C ASN A 15 11.53 5.48 18.72
N PRO A 16 12.26 5.08 17.65
CA PRO A 16 11.80 3.99 16.77
C PRO A 16 11.58 2.67 17.51
N GLU A 17 12.41 2.32 18.47
CA GLU A 17 12.31 1.06 19.23
C GLU A 17 11.00 0.92 20.03
N ARG A 18 10.43 2.05 20.48
CA ARG A 18 9.22 2.09 21.31
C ARG A 18 7.98 2.49 20.53
N ASP A 19 8.10 3.54 19.72
CA ASP A 19 6.95 4.17 19.09
C ASP A 19 6.52 3.42 17.83
N PHE A 20 7.48 2.86 17.08
CA PHE A 20 7.18 2.09 15.87
C PHE A 20 6.36 0.81 16.15
N PRO A 21 6.74 -0.09 17.09
CA PRO A 21 5.93 -1.27 17.40
C PRO A 21 4.54 -0.93 17.91
N ARG A 22 4.40 0.14 18.68
CA ARG A 22 3.09 0.61 19.20
C ARG A 22 2.20 1.11 18.07
N ALA A 23 2.73 1.98 17.20
CA ALA A 23 2.00 2.49 16.05
C ALA A 23 1.56 1.34 15.13
N LEU A 24 2.44 0.36 14.94
CA LEU A 24 2.17 -0.83 14.14
C LEU A 24 1.03 -1.66 14.73
N MET A 25 1.07 -1.94 16.03
CA MET A 25 0.02 -2.71 16.72
C MET A 25 -1.33 -2.00 16.68
N ILE A 26 -1.36 -0.70 16.95
CA ILE A 26 -2.60 0.09 16.88
C ILE A 26 -3.13 0.12 15.44
N GLY A 27 -2.26 0.33 14.45
CA GLY A 27 -2.63 0.32 13.04
C GLY A 27 -3.19 -1.02 12.58
N LEU A 28 -2.58 -2.15 13.01
CA LEU A 28 -3.06 -3.49 12.72
C LEU A 28 -4.42 -3.79 13.34
N LEU A 29 -4.62 -3.41 14.60
CA LEU A 29 -5.91 -3.61 15.28
C LEU A 29 -7.01 -2.78 14.63
N LEU A 30 -6.73 -1.51 14.29
CA LEU A 30 -7.68 -0.66 13.59
C LEU A 30 -8.02 -1.20 12.19
N ALA A 31 -7.01 -1.52 11.39
CA ALA A 31 -7.22 -2.07 10.06
C ALA A 31 -7.97 -3.40 10.12
N GLY A 32 -7.58 -4.29 11.04
CA GLY A 32 -8.25 -5.58 11.25
C GLY A 32 -9.72 -5.43 11.64
N SER A 33 -10.04 -4.49 12.52
CA SER A 33 -11.43 -4.21 12.91
C SER A 33 -12.26 -3.67 11.75
N VAL A 34 -11.69 -2.79 10.92
CA VAL A 34 -12.36 -2.28 9.72
C VAL A 34 -12.59 -3.39 8.70
N TYR A 35 -11.58 -4.22 8.41
CA TYR A 35 -11.73 -5.34 7.48
C TYR A 35 -12.77 -6.35 7.99
N TRP A 36 -12.75 -6.66 9.28
CA TRP A 36 -13.74 -7.55 9.88
C TRP A 36 -15.16 -6.98 9.74
N ALA A 37 -15.35 -5.69 10.06
CA ALA A 37 -16.64 -5.03 9.91
C ALA A 37 -17.11 -5.03 8.45
N CYS A 38 -16.24 -4.70 7.49
CA CYS A 38 -16.57 -4.77 6.06
C CYS A 38 -16.97 -6.19 5.64
N THR A 39 -16.23 -7.21 6.10
CA THR A 39 -16.56 -8.61 5.78
C THR A 39 -17.93 -9.01 6.31
N VAL A 40 -18.24 -8.66 7.56
CA VAL A 40 -19.55 -8.94 8.16
C VAL A 40 -20.67 -8.27 7.36
N VAL A 41 -20.48 -7.02 6.97
CA VAL A 41 -21.46 -6.27 6.16
C VAL A 41 -21.66 -6.93 4.79
N VAL A 42 -20.59 -7.26 4.08
CA VAL A 42 -20.67 -7.93 2.76
C VAL A 42 -21.40 -9.29 2.88
N LEU A 43 -21.10 -10.06 3.91
CA LEU A 43 -21.79 -11.35 4.15
C LEU A 43 -23.26 -11.16 4.50
N HIS A 44 -23.58 -10.17 5.34
CA HIS A 44 -24.97 -9.91 5.76
C HIS A 44 -25.85 -9.48 4.59
N PHE A 45 -25.36 -8.66 3.69
CA PHE A 45 -26.09 -8.20 2.51
C PHE A 45 -25.99 -9.16 1.31
N GLY A 46 -25.27 -10.26 1.43
CA GLY A 46 -25.07 -11.22 0.33
C GLY A 46 -24.38 -10.62 -0.91
N ALA A 47 -23.64 -9.52 -0.71
CA ALA A 47 -22.98 -8.77 -1.80
C ALA A 47 -21.69 -9.48 -2.27
N TYR A 48 -21.81 -10.78 -2.60
CA TYR A 48 -20.72 -11.63 -3.09
C TYR A 48 -21.25 -12.67 -4.10
N GLY A 49 -20.36 -13.20 -4.91
CA GLY A 49 -20.66 -14.24 -5.91
C GLY A 49 -20.43 -13.82 -7.35
N GLU A 50 -20.66 -14.76 -8.28
CA GLU A 50 -20.35 -14.58 -9.70
C GLU A 50 -21.19 -13.49 -10.41
N GLN A 51 -22.34 -13.12 -9.85
CA GLN A 51 -23.23 -12.12 -10.46
C GLN A 51 -22.84 -10.67 -10.10
N MET A 52 -21.91 -10.49 -9.18
CA MET A 52 -21.51 -9.19 -8.69
C MET A 52 -19.99 -9.00 -8.89
N ALA A 53 -19.62 -7.95 -9.61
CA ALA A 53 -18.20 -7.60 -9.72
C ALA A 53 -17.66 -7.28 -8.31
N ALA A 54 -16.60 -7.98 -7.90
CA ALA A 54 -16.00 -7.80 -6.55
C ALA A 54 -15.68 -6.34 -6.21
N ALA A 55 -15.39 -5.51 -7.22
CA ALA A 55 -15.14 -4.08 -7.08
C ALA A 55 -16.41 -3.25 -6.78
N ALA A 56 -17.61 -3.79 -7.00
CA ALA A 56 -18.88 -3.06 -6.85
C ALA A 56 -19.61 -3.39 -5.52
N SER A 57 -19.15 -4.37 -4.75
CA SER A 57 -19.83 -4.85 -3.54
C SER A 57 -20.08 -3.75 -2.51
N LEU A 58 -19.07 -2.99 -2.14
CA LEU A 58 -19.21 -1.90 -1.15
C LEU A 58 -20.04 -0.72 -1.67
N PRO A 59 -19.82 -0.21 -2.89
CA PRO A 59 -20.68 0.82 -3.48
C PRO A 59 -22.15 0.41 -3.52
N GLU A 60 -22.46 -0.82 -3.86
CA GLU A 60 -23.83 -1.31 -3.94
C GLU A 60 -24.51 -1.36 -2.57
N ILE A 61 -23.82 -1.83 -1.53
CA ILE A 61 -24.32 -1.78 -0.15
C ILE A 61 -24.60 -0.34 0.28
N VAL A 62 -23.70 0.60 -0.05
CA VAL A 62 -23.92 2.03 0.25
C VAL A 62 -25.19 2.56 -0.42
N VAL A 63 -25.43 2.18 -1.67
CA VAL A 63 -26.65 2.57 -2.40
C VAL A 63 -27.89 1.97 -1.77
N GLN A 64 -27.84 0.69 -1.36
CA GLN A 64 -28.98 0.03 -0.71
C GLN A 64 -29.33 0.64 0.66
N LEU A 65 -28.33 1.03 1.44
CA LEU A 65 -28.52 1.58 2.79
C LEU A 65 -28.88 3.07 2.82
N PHE A 66 -28.21 3.87 1.98
CA PHE A 66 -28.23 5.32 2.07
C PHE A 66 -28.75 6.00 0.80
N GLY A 67 -29.06 5.21 -0.24
CA GLY A 67 -29.52 5.73 -1.52
C GLY A 67 -28.37 6.20 -2.44
N VAL A 68 -28.75 6.49 -3.70
CA VAL A 68 -27.80 6.84 -4.78
C VAL A 68 -26.98 8.11 -4.46
N GLN A 69 -27.52 9.03 -3.67
CA GLN A 69 -26.81 10.26 -3.31
C GLN A 69 -25.58 10.00 -2.42
N ALA A 70 -25.63 8.97 -1.57
CA ALA A 70 -24.51 8.59 -0.72
C ALA A 70 -23.35 7.97 -1.50
N LEU A 71 -23.59 7.46 -2.71
CA LEU A 71 -22.57 6.90 -3.58
C LEU A 71 -21.46 7.92 -3.90
N TRP A 72 -21.83 9.17 -4.15
CA TRP A 72 -20.85 10.23 -4.42
C TRP A 72 -19.89 10.46 -3.25
N VAL A 73 -20.41 10.46 -2.04
CA VAL A 73 -19.60 10.61 -0.82
C VAL A 73 -18.67 9.41 -0.65
N ALA A 74 -19.18 8.19 -0.85
CA ALA A 74 -18.39 6.97 -0.77
C ALA A 74 -17.26 6.95 -1.83
N CYS A 75 -17.55 7.37 -3.06
CA CYS A 75 -16.56 7.48 -4.13
C CYS A 75 -15.45 8.49 -3.79
N ILE A 76 -15.81 9.65 -3.25
CA ILE A 76 -14.82 10.66 -2.84
C ILE A 76 -13.95 10.13 -1.72
N ILE A 77 -14.51 9.49 -0.70
CA ILE A 77 -13.76 8.89 0.41
C ILE A 77 -12.83 7.79 -0.12
N GLY A 78 -13.33 6.91 -0.98
CA GLY A 78 -12.53 5.85 -1.62
C GLY A 78 -11.37 6.42 -2.43
N TYR A 79 -11.62 7.45 -3.23
CA TYR A 79 -10.59 8.13 -4.01
C TYR A 79 -9.51 8.75 -3.12
N LEU A 80 -9.91 9.46 -2.06
CA LEU A 80 -8.97 10.05 -1.10
C LEU A 80 -8.15 8.99 -0.37
N ALA A 81 -8.76 7.87 0.01
CA ALA A 81 -8.07 6.75 0.65
C ALA A 81 -7.03 6.11 -0.30
N CYS A 82 -7.39 5.87 -1.56
CA CYS A 82 -6.47 5.38 -2.58
C CYS A 82 -5.32 6.36 -2.81
N PHE A 83 -5.62 7.65 -2.92
CA PHE A 83 -4.62 8.70 -3.11
C PHE A 83 -3.64 8.78 -1.94
N ALA A 84 -4.14 8.71 -0.70
CA ALA A 84 -3.31 8.68 0.51
C ALA A 84 -2.39 7.45 0.54
N SER A 85 -2.93 6.27 0.22
CA SER A 85 -2.16 5.03 0.14
C SER A 85 -1.05 5.11 -0.91
N LEU A 86 -1.35 5.58 -2.11
CA LEU A 86 -0.36 5.77 -3.17
C LEU A 86 0.77 6.70 -2.74
N ASN A 87 0.47 7.80 -2.05
CA ASN A 87 1.48 8.72 -1.54
C ASN A 87 2.43 8.04 -0.56
N ILE A 88 1.92 7.23 0.36
CA ILE A 88 2.75 6.48 1.32
C ILE A 88 3.67 5.51 0.60
N TYR A 89 3.14 4.74 -0.36
CA TYR A 89 3.95 3.78 -1.12
C TYR A 89 5.03 4.45 -1.96
N ILE A 90 4.71 5.53 -2.66
CA ILE A 90 5.67 6.27 -3.49
C ILE A 90 6.80 6.84 -2.62
N GLN A 91 6.48 7.43 -1.46
CA GLN A 91 7.49 7.96 -0.55
C GLN A 91 8.36 6.86 0.06
N SER A 92 7.76 5.75 0.47
CA SER A 92 8.48 4.59 1.01
C SER A 92 9.45 4.01 -0.03
N PHE A 93 8.98 3.83 -1.26
CA PHE A 93 9.79 3.33 -2.35
C PHE A 93 10.94 4.30 -2.72
N ALA A 94 10.67 5.60 -2.74
CA ALA A 94 11.68 6.62 -2.97
C ALA A 94 12.80 6.58 -1.91
N ARG A 95 12.44 6.34 -0.64
CA ARG A 95 13.42 6.17 0.44
C ARG A 95 14.22 4.88 0.31
N LEU A 96 13.57 3.79 -0.08
CA LEU A 96 14.26 2.52 -0.36
C LEU A 96 15.29 2.70 -1.48
N VAL A 97 14.90 3.31 -2.60
CA VAL A 97 15.80 3.58 -3.74
C VAL A 97 16.95 4.47 -3.31
N TRP A 98 16.68 5.52 -2.53
CA TRP A 98 17.69 6.40 -1.99
C TRP A 98 18.66 5.67 -1.07
N SER A 99 18.17 4.85 -0.13
CA SER A 99 19.04 4.08 0.79
C SER A 99 19.95 3.11 0.05
N GLN A 100 19.45 2.47 -0.98
CA GLN A 100 20.27 1.60 -1.85
C GLN A 100 21.30 2.40 -2.66
N ALA A 101 20.95 3.60 -3.10
CA ALA A 101 21.86 4.46 -3.83
C ALA A 101 23.02 4.99 -2.99
N GLN A 102 22.90 5.01 -1.66
CA GLN A 102 23.98 5.42 -0.75
C GLN A 102 25.23 4.52 -0.80
N TYR A 103 25.07 3.26 -1.21
CA TYR A 103 26.22 2.37 -1.46
C TYR A 103 27.12 2.86 -2.61
N LYS A 104 26.61 3.77 -3.46
CA LYS A 104 27.36 4.46 -4.54
C LYS A 104 27.12 5.96 -4.41
N PRO A 105 27.91 6.67 -3.58
CA PRO A 105 27.67 8.08 -3.26
C PRO A 105 27.74 9.03 -4.45
N GLU A 106 28.39 8.63 -5.55
CA GLU A 106 28.42 9.38 -6.81
C GLU A 106 27.10 9.30 -7.60
N SER A 107 26.18 8.42 -7.20
CA SER A 107 24.91 8.24 -7.88
C SER A 107 24.05 9.50 -7.76
N TYR A 108 23.45 9.91 -8.88
CA TYR A 108 22.46 10.99 -8.93
C TYR A 108 21.30 10.78 -7.95
N LEU A 109 20.94 9.51 -7.69
CA LEU A 109 19.86 9.11 -6.79
C LEU A 109 20.21 9.26 -5.30
N ALA A 110 21.51 9.29 -4.95
CA ALA A 110 21.98 9.44 -3.56
C ALA A 110 21.89 10.90 -3.06
N ARG A 111 21.71 11.87 -3.96
CA ARG A 111 21.69 13.30 -3.61
C ARG A 111 20.40 13.68 -2.89
N LEU A 112 20.55 14.27 -1.69
CA LEU A 112 19.44 14.86 -0.93
C LEU A 112 19.21 16.32 -1.34
N SER A 113 17.97 16.75 -1.30
CA SER A 113 17.58 18.16 -1.38
C SER A 113 17.99 18.90 -0.09
N PRO A 114 18.09 20.25 -0.10
CA PRO A 114 18.35 21.07 1.10
C PRO A 114 17.37 20.81 2.27
N ARG A 115 16.21 20.21 1.99
CA ARG A 115 15.21 19.82 2.98
C ARG A 115 15.32 18.35 3.41
N HIS A 116 16.46 17.69 3.18
CA HIS A 116 16.70 16.27 3.46
C HIS A 116 15.71 15.30 2.78
N LEU A 117 15.10 15.72 1.67
CA LEU A 117 14.20 14.88 0.88
C LEU A 117 14.93 14.26 -0.33
N PRO A 118 14.76 12.98 -0.62
CA PRO A 118 15.38 12.31 -1.76
C PRO A 118 14.62 12.61 -3.07
N ARG A 119 14.63 13.89 -3.51
CA ARG A 119 13.85 14.34 -4.68
C ARG A 119 14.18 13.58 -5.95
N ASN A 120 15.45 13.26 -6.17
CA ASN A 120 15.87 12.56 -7.37
C ASN A 120 15.35 11.12 -7.39
N ALA A 121 15.41 10.43 -6.24
CA ALA A 121 14.83 9.11 -6.09
C ALA A 121 13.29 9.14 -6.23
N LEU A 122 12.64 10.16 -5.67
CA LEU A 122 11.20 10.36 -5.80
C LEU A 122 10.79 10.55 -7.28
N ASN A 123 11.48 11.41 -8.01
CA ASN A 123 11.22 11.63 -9.43
C ASN A 123 11.46 10.37 -10.27
N ALA A 124 12.50 9.60 -9.95
CA ALA A 124 12.77 8.34 -10.63
C ALA A 124 11.64 7.32 -10.38
N VAL A 125 11.16 7.20 -9.14
CA VAL A 125 10.03 6.31 -8.79
C VAL A 125 8.76 6.76 -9.49
N LEU A 126 8.43 8.05 -9.48
CA LEU A 126 7.28 8.60 -10.19
C LEU A 126 7.35 8.33 -11.70
N GLY A 127 8.52 8.55 -12.30
CA GLY A 127 8.75 8.24 -13.71
C GLY A 127 8.54 6.75 -14.01
N CYS A 128 9.05 5.87 -13.16
CA CYS A 128 8.85 4.44 -13.26
C CYS A 128 7.37 4.05 -13.17
N CYS A 129 6.63 4.66 -12.24
CA CYS A 129 5.18 4.44 -12.10
C CYS A 129 4.42 4.86 -13.36
N VAL A 130 4.72 6.04 -13.92
CA VAL A 130 4.08 6.51 -15.16
C VAL A 130 4.37 5.57 -16.32
N VAL A 131 5.65 5.19 -16.51
CA VAL A 131 6.03 4.25 -17.58
C VAL A 131 5.34 2.90 -17.41
N SER A 132 5.32 2.36 -16.18
CA SER A 132 4.64 1.08 -15.90
C SER A 132 3.15 1.15 -16.21
N THR A 133 2.48 2.25 -15.82
CA THR A 133 1.06 2.46 -16.10
C THR A 133 0.79 2.53 -17.60
N LEU A 134 1.63 3.26 -18.34
CA LEU A 134 1.52 3.33 -19.80
C LEU A 134 1.76 1.97 -20.46
N CYS A 135 2.74 1.19 -19.99
CA CYS A 135 3.01 -0.16 -20.50
C CYS A 135 1.82 -1.09 -20.24
N ILE A 136 1.24 -1.08 -19.04
CA ILE A 136 0.06 -1.87 -18.69
C ILE A 136 -1.11 -1.52 -19.61
N TYR A 137 -1.34 -0.22 -19.83
CA TYR A 137 -2.39 0.26 -20.70
C TYR A 137 -2.18 -0.16 -22.16
N MET A 138 -0.97 0.01 -22.70
CA MET A 138 -0.64 -0.34 -24.07
C MET A 138 -0.70 -1.85 -24.35
N LEU A 139 -0.24 -2.66 -23.38
CA LEU A 139 -0.21 -4.12 -23.50
C LEU A 139 -1.54 -4.77 -23.10
N GLN A 140 -2.55 -3.98 -22.68
CA GLN A 140 -3.87 -4.46 -22.23
C GLN A 140 -3.75 -5.58 -21.19
N ILE A 141 -2.79 -5.44 -20.26
CA ILE A 141 -2.54 -6.44 -19.23
C ILE A 141 -3.71 -6.44 -18.24
N ASN A 142 -4.21 -7.63 -17.91
CA ASN A 142 -5.26 -7.78 -16.92
C ASN A 142 -4.75 -7.41 -15.52
N LEU A 143 -5.37 -6.40 -14.90
CA LEU A 143 -5.02 -5.92 -13.56
C LEU A 143 -5.20 -7.00 -12.48
N ASP A 144 -6.22 -7.85 -12.60
CA ASP A 144 -6.46 -8.93 -11.64
C ASP A 144 -5.30 -9.93 -11.62
N ALA A 145 -4.78 -10.29 -12.79
CA ALA A 145 -3.59 -11.13 -12.89
C ALA A 145 -2.36 -10.48 -12.22
N LEU A 146 -2.15 -9.18 -12.43
CA LEU A 146 -1.05 -8.45 -11.78
C LEU A 146 -1.16 -8.45 -10.27
N ILE A 147 -2.38 -8.26 -9.73
CA ILE A 147 -2.63 -8.29 -8.28
C ILE A 147 -2.32 -9.68 -7.71
N VAL A 148 -2.72 -10.75 -8.39
CA VAL A 148 -2.43 -12.13 -7.98
C VAL A 148 -0.92 -12.39 -7.95
N TYR A 149 -0.18 -12.00 -8.99
CA TYR A 149 1.27 -12.16 -9.03
C TYR A 149 1.96 -11.32 -7.95
N ALA A 150 1.56 -10.06 -7.76
CA ALA A 150 2.11 -9.21 -6.70
C ALA A 150 1.88 -9.81 -5.30
N ASN A 151 0.69 -10.31 -5.02
CA ASN A 151 0.39 -10.97 -3.75
C ASN A 151 1.23 -12.23 -3.53
N GLY A 152 1.47 -13.03 -4.59
CA GLY A 152 2.36 -14.19 -4.52
C GLY A 152 3.79 -13.80 -4.12
N ILE A 153 4.33 -12.73 -4.70
CA ILE A 153 5.66 -12.22 -4.35
C ILE A 153 5.69 -11.74 -2.89
N PHE A 154 4.67 -11.01 -2.42
CA PHE A 154 4.59 -10.57 -1.02
C PHE A 154 4.56 -11.72 -0.03
N ILE A 155 3.81 -12.78 -0.31
CA ILE A 155 3.78 -13.99 0.53
C ILE A 155 5.18 -14.60 0.65
N MET A 156 5.92 -14.71 -0.46
CA MET A 156 7.30 -15.21 -0.44
C MET A 156 8.22 -14.35 0.41
N ILE A 157 8.12 -13.02 0.28
CA ILE A 157 8.91 -12.07 1.08
C ILE A 157 8.59 -12.22 2.56
N TYR A 158 7.32 -12.29 2.95
CA TYR A 158 6.92 -12.47 4.34
C TYR A 158 7.42 -13.80 4.93
N LEU A 159 7.34 -14.88 4.18
CA LEU A 159 7.88 -16.17 4.61
C LEU A 159 9.39 -16.09 4.85
N LEU A 160 10.14 -15.47 3.95
CA LEU A 160 11.59 -15.28 4.13
C LEU A 160 11.91 -14.40 5.34
N CYS A 161 11.15 -13.32 5.56
CA CYS A 161 11.30 -12.47 6.74
C CYS A 161 11.01 -13.23 8.05
N MET A 162 9.97 -14.06 8.07
CA MET A 162 9.65 -14.89 9.24
C MET A 162 10.75 -15.92 9.52
N LEU A 163 11.27 -16.58 8.49
CA LEU A 163 12.39 -17.52 8.63
C LEU A 163 13.67 -16.84 9.13
N ALA A 164 13.96 -15.63 8.62
CA ALA A 164 15.09 -14.83 9.09
C ALA A 164 14.93 -14.44 10.57
N GLY A 165 13.71 -13.99 10.95
CA GLY A 165 13.37 -13.66 12.34
C GLY A 165 13.55 -14.86 13.30
N CYS A 166 13.10 -16.04 12.91
CA CYS A 166 13.30 -17.27 13.69
C CYS A 166 14.77 -17.63 13.87
N ARG A 167 15.64 -17.29 12.91
CA ARG A 167 17.09 -17.51 13.04
C ARG A 167 17.77 -16.48 13.95
N LEU A 168 17.28 -15.24 13.98
CA LEU A 168 17.84 -14.19 14.82
C LEU A 168 17.43 -14.32 16.30
N LEU A 169 16.34 -15.01 16.58
CA LEU A 169 15.85 -15.28 17.95
C LEU A 169 16.48 -16.52 18.61
N LYS A 170 17.33 -17.27 17.89
CA LYS A 170 18.17 -18.34 18.41
C LYS A 170 19.57 -17.82 18.73
#